data_d3c65841359dde2de10cd1df263b7777
#
_entry.id   d3c65841359dde2de10cd1df263b7777
#
_cell.length_a   1.000
_cell.length_b   1.000
_cell.length_c   1.000
_cell.angle_alpha   90.00
_cell.angle_beta   90.00
_cell.angle_gamma   90.00
#
_symmetry.space_group_name_H-M   'P 1'
#
loop_
_entity.id
_entity.type
_entity.pdbx_description
1 polymer ?
#
loop_
_entity_poly.entity_id
_entity_poly.type
_entity_poly.pdbx_seq_one_letter_code
_entity_poly.pdbx_strand_id
1 'polypeptide(L)'
;MRYSSKKAFLEDIETEYARLEELLADLTPEQMVRPGVCSKWSVKDILAHLNEWHLMALDWYAIGLTGTRAAIPAMKDIRPLNRKIYEKHKDRTLKQVRSSFEDSHRKMLKLIESLSEKQLLTPGYFPWTRKNAVITYLSPNMASHYRWAMGHIRKWKKRELAE
;
A
#
# COMPACT_ATOMS: atom_id res chain seq x y z
N MET A 1 10.19 2.63 17.03
CA MET A 1 9.37 1.74 16.19
C MET A 1 7.90 2.08 16.42
N ARG A 2 7.07 2.14 15.40
CA ARG A 2 5.64 2.57 15.52
C ARG A 2 4.76 1.54 16.25
N TYR A 3 5.07 0.24 16.08
CA TYR A 3 4.29 -0.86 16.65
C TYR A 3 5.11 -1.61 17.70
N SER A 4 4.48 -1.87 18.85
CA SER A 4 5.08 -2.62 19.97
C SER A 4 4.83 -4.13 19.87
N SER A 5 3.90 -4.56 19.02
CA SER A 5 3.55 -5.98 18.81
C SER A 5 3.04 -6.24 17.41
N LYS A 6 3.11 -7.49 16.97
CA LYS A 6 2.47 -7.97 15.73
C LYS A 6 0.96 -7.75 15.77
N LYS A 7 0.34 -8.02 16.94
CA LYS A 7 -1.11 -7.81 17.13
C LYS A 7 -1.50 -6.37 16.86
N ALA A 8 -0.81 -5.39 17.47
CA ALA A 8 -1.09 -3.97 17.24
C ALA A 8 -0.92 -3.56 15.77
N PHE A 9 0.03 -4.16 15.05
CA PHE A 9 0.22 -3.90 13.62
C PHE A 9 -0.94 -4.45 12.77
N LEU A 10 -1.38 -5.68 13.03
CA LEU A 10 -2.51 -6.29 12.32
C LEU A 10 -3.82 -5.55 12.58
N GLU A 11 -4.08 -5.16 13.84
CA GLU A 11 -5.27 -4.38 14.22
C GLU A 11 -5.31 -3.01 13.51
N ASP A 12 -4.16 -2.34 13.39
CA ASP A 12 -4.06 -1.06 12.67
C ASP A 12 -4.32 -1.25 11.17
N ILE A 13 -3.81 -2.32 10.56
CA ILE A 13 -4.06 -2.64 9.14
C ILE A 13 -5.55 -2.90 8.91
N GLU A 14 -6.16 -3.75 9.74
CA GLU A 14 -7.58 -4.10 9.62
C GLU A 14 -8.47 -2.87 9.76
N THR A 15 -8.20 -2.03 10.77
CA THR A 15 -8.94 -0.79 11.02
C THR A 15 -8.83 0.16 9.83
N GLU A 16 -7.64 0.42 9.31
CA GLU A 16 -7.45 1.39 8.24
C GLU A 16 -7.92 0.86 6.88
N TYR A 17 -7.83 -0.44 6.66
CA TYR A 17 -8.41 -1.06 5.46
C TYR A 17 -9.94 -0.97 5.47
N ALA A 18 -10.58 -1.29 6.60
CA ALA A 18 -12.04 -1.17 6.73
C ALA A 18 -12.51 0.27 6.51
N ARG A 19 -11.80 1.27 7.06
CA ARG A 19 -12.09 2.70 6.84
C ARG A 19 -11.92 3.12 5.38
N LEU A 20 -10.93 2.58 4.70
CA LEU A 20 -10.72 2.83 3.27
C LEU A 20 -11.88 2.24 2.46
N GLU A 21 -12.26 0.98 2.72
CA GLU A 21 -13.38 0.32 2.04
C GLU A 21 -14.71 1.07 2.27
N GLU A 22 -14.98 1.51 3.48
CA GLU A 22 -16.14 2.34 3.81
C GLU A 22 -16.15 3.66 3.01
N LEU A 23 -15.00 4.35 2.95
CA LEU A 23 -14.87 5.57 2.14
C LEU A 23 -15.09 5.32 0.64
N LEU A 24 -14.62 4.18 0.13
CA LEU A 24 -14.79 3.79 -1.26
C LEU A 24 -16.24 3.41 -1.58
N ALA A 25 -16.96 2.79 -0.63
CA ALA A 25 -18.36 2.42 -0.79
C ALA A 25 -19.29 3.65 -0.95
N ASP A 26 -18.87 4.81 -0.44
CA ASP A 26 -19.59 6.09 -0.62
C ASP A 26 -19.42 6.72 -2.02
N LEU A 27 -18.63 6.13 -2.90
CA LEU A 27 -18.32 6.68 -4.23
C LEU A 27 -18.98 5.84 -5.34
N THR A 28 -19.53 6.52 -6.34
CA THR A 28 -19.98 5.84 -7.55
C THR A 28 -18.81 5.40 -8.43
N PRO A 29 -18.97 4.40 -9.32
CA PRO A 29 -17.94 4.01 -10.27
C PRO A 29 -17.43 5.18 -11.12
N GLU A 30 -18.31 6.09 -11.54
CA GLU A 30 -17.97 7.29 -12.32
C GLU A 30 -17.10 8.25 -11.52
N GLN A 31 -17.40 8.43 -10.23
CA GLN A 31 -16.59 9.25 -9.34
C GLN A 31 -15.21 8.64 -9.12
N MET A 32 -15.12 7.31 -9.00
CA MET A 32 -13.85 6.61 -8.79
C MET A 32 -12.87 6.71 -9.96
N VAL A 33 -13.33 6.96 -11.17
CA VAL A 33 -12.46 7.14 -12.34
C VAL A 33 -12.25 8.61 -12.72
N ARG A 34 -12.88 9.55 -12.01
CA ARG A 34 -12.72 11.00 -12.24
C ARG A 34 -11.33 11.45 -11.82
N PRO A 35 -10.56 12.12 -12.70
CA PRO A 35 -9.25 12.68 -12.36
C PRO A 35 -9.33 13.78 -11.30
N GLY A 36 -8.20 14.09 -10.65
CA GLY A 36 -8.06 15.25 -9.77
C GLY A 36 -8.01 14.92 -8.28
N VAL A 37 -8.00 13.64 -7.89
CA VAL A 37 -7.91 13.24 -6.47
C VAL A 37 -6.51 13.53 -5.91
N CYS A 38 -5.48 13.13 -6.64
CA CYS A 38 -4.08 13.46 -6.34
C CYS A 38 -3.39 13.91 -7.63
N SER A 39 -3.26 15.22 -7.86
CA SER A 39 -2.87 15.76 -9.16
C SER A 39 -3.83 15.24 -10.26
N LYS A 40 -3.33 14.61 -11.31
CA LYS A 40 -4.16 14.01 -12.37
C LYS A 40 -4.76 12.64 -12.03
N TRP A 41 -4.40 12.04 -10.88
CA TRP A 41 -4.84 10.70 -10.51
C TRP A 41 -6.30 10.68 -10.06
N SER A 42 -7.00 9.63 -10.42
CA SER A 42 -8.32 9.26 -9.90
C SER A 42 -8.19 8.38 -8.66
N VAL A 43 -9.31 8.03 -8.01
CA VAL A 43 -9.35 6.99 -6.96
C VAL A 43 -8.84 5.66 -7.50
N LYS A 44 -9.24 5.28 -8.73
CA LYS A 44 -8.73 4.08 -9.41
C LYS A 44 -7.20 4.07 -9.48
N ASP A 45 -6.59 5.20 -9.84
CA ASP A 45 -5.13 5.29 -9.96
C ASP A 45 -4.43 5.21 -8.60
N ILE A 46 -5.04 5.75 -7.55
CA ILE A 46 -4.56 5.56 -6.17
C ILE A 46 -4.60 4.08 -5.78
N LEU A 47 -5.68 3.36 -6.06
CA LEU A 47 -5.75 1.91 -5.76
C LEU A 47 -4.73 1.10 -6.54
N ALA A 48 -4.49 1.44 -7.81
CA ALA A 48 -3.43 0.82 -8.61
C ALA A 48 -2.04 1.08 -8.03
N HIS A 49 -1.80 2.29 -7.52
CA HIS A 49 -0.58 2.66 -6.82
C HIS A 49 -0.39 1.83 -5.52
N LEU A 50 -1.40 1.72 -4.68
CA LEU A 50 -1.35 0.88 -3.47
C LEU A 50 -1.05 -0.58 -3.82
N ASN A 51 -1.70 -1.13 -4.84
CA ASN A 51 -1.45 -2.48 -5.32
C ASN A 51 0.02 -2.70 -5.71
N GLU A 52 0.61 -1.82 -6.50
CA GLU A 52 2.02 -1.98 -6.92
C GLU A 52 2.99 -1.90 -5.74
N TRP A 53 2.74 -1.03 -4.76
CA TRP A 53 3.56 -0.96 -3.56
C TRP A 53 3.42 -2.19 -2.68
N HIS A 54 2.24 -2.83 -2.60
CA HIS A 54 2.09 -4.15 -1.97
C HIS A 54 2.94 -5.20 -2.67
N LEU A 55 2.84 -5.29 -4.01
CA LEU A 55 3.59 -6.27 -4.81
C LEU A 55 5.10 -6.07 -4.66
N MET A 56 5.58 -4.82 -4.70
CA MET A 56 6.99 -4.53 -4.46
C MET A 56 7.45 -4.95 -3.06
N ALA A 57 6.65 -4.71 -2.02
CA ALA A 57 6.99 -5.13 -0.65
C ALA A 57 7.07 -6.65 -0.52
N LEU A 58 6.16 -7.39 -1.17
CA LEU A 58 6.20 -8.85 -1.27
C LEU A 58 7.46 -9.33 -1.99
N ASP A 59 7.82 -8.69 -3.10
CA ASP A 59 9.02 -9.02 -3.87
C ASP A 59 10.31 -8.74 -3.08
N TRP A 60 10.38 -7.63 -2.34
CA TRP A 60 11.55 -7.35 -1.50
C TRP A 60 11.76 -8.44 -0.45
N TYR A 61 10.67 -8.90 0.17
CA TYR A 61 10.74 -10.00 1.12
C TYR A 61 11.19 -11.30 0.45
N ALA A 62 10.56 -11.70 -0.65
CA ALA A 62 10.88 -12.93 -1.37
C ALA A 62 12.33 -12.95 -1.89
N ILE A 63 12.77 -11.86 -2.53
CA ILE A 63 14.15 -11.70 -3.02
C ILE A 63 15.14 -11.72 -1.85
N GLY A 64 14.82 -11.04 -0.76
CA GLY A 64 15.67 -10.99 0.42
C GLY A 64 15.92 -12.38 1.05
N LEU A 65 14.92 -13.26 1.00
CA LEU A 65 15.07 -14.65 1.50
C LEU A 65 16.05 -15.49 0.67
N THR A 66 16.28 -15.14 -0.59
CA THR A 66 17.28 -15.84 -1.45
C THR A 66 18.72 -15.42 -1.15
N GLY A 67 18.94 -14.49 -0.24
CA GLY A 67 20.25 -13.88 0.02
C GLY A 67 20.63 -12.79 -0.98
N THR A 68 19.79 -12.52 -1.97
CA THR A 68 19.97 -11.44 -2.96
C THR A 68 19.46 -10.12 -2.38
N ARG A 69 20.12 -9.02 -2.72
CA ARG A 69 19.69 -7.69 -2.30
C ARG A 69 18.48 -7.23 -3.11
N ALA A 70 17.36 -6.98 -2.44
CA ALA A 70 16.20 -6.38 -3.08
C ALA A 70 16.48 -4.93 -3.49
N ALA A 71 16.00 -4.54 -4.68
CA ALA A 71 16.10 -3.18 -5.21
C ALA A 71 15.01 -2.28 -4.59
N ILE A 72 15.24 -1.85 -3.35
CA ILE A 72 14.34 -0.93 -2.66
C ILE A 72 14.61 0.50 -3.16
N PRO A 73 13.59 1.22 -3.67
CA PRO A 73 13.79 2.54 -4.26
C PRO A 73 14.26 3.56 -3.20
N ALA A 74 15.22 4.39 -3.57
CA ALA A 74 15.59 5.55 -2.78
C ALA A 74 14.53 6.66 -2.92
N MET A 75 14.47 7.59 -1.97
CA MET A 75 13.49 8.69 -1.96
C MET A 75 13.46 9.48 -3.29
N LYS A 76 14.62 9.72 -3.90
CA LYS A 76 14.74 10.42 -5.20
C LYS A 76 14.09 9.66 -6.36
N ASP A 77 13.95 8.34 -6.25
CA ASP A 77 13.45 7.45 -7.30
C ASP A 77 11.94 7.22 -7.20
N ILE A 78 11.32 7.59 -6.07
CA ILE A 78 9.89 7.35 -5.81
C ILE A 78 9.01 8.10 -6.82
N ARG A 79 9.31 9.36 -7.11
CA ARG A 79 8.49 10.17 -8.04
C ARG A 79 8.52 9.64 -9.48
N PRO A 80 9.67 9.32 -10.06
CA PRO A 80 9.73 8.63 -11.36
C PRO A 80 9.06 7.26 -11.36
N LEU A 81 9.20 6.48 -10.27
CA LEU A 81 8.55 5.18 -10.12
C LEU A 81 7.04 5.30 -10.11
N ASN A 82 6.48 6.23 -9.34
CA ASN A 82 5.04 6.48 -9.28
C ASN A 82 4.47 6.88 -10.64
N ARG A 83 5.23 7.63 -11.46
CA ARG A 83 4.85 7.94 -12.84
C ARG A 83 4.77 6.66 -13.68
N LYS A 84 5.75 5.77 -13.58
CA LYS A 84 5.75 4.47 -14.29
C LYS A 84 4.57 3.60 -13.87
N ILE A 85 4.25 3.57 -12.58
CA ILE A 85 3.09 2.84 -12.03
C ILE A 85 1.80 3.39 -12.66
N TYR A 86 1.62 4.72 -12.69
CA TYR A 86 0.46 5.34 -13.32
C TYR A 86 0.35 4.95 -14.81
N GLU A 87 1.42 5.09 -15.59
CA GLU A 87 1.42 4.74 -17.01
C GLU A 87 1.10 3.25 -17.26
N LYS A 88 1.58 2.37 -16.39
CA LYS A 88 1.30 0.91 -16.44
C LYS A 88 -0.20 0.59 -16.26
N HIS A 89 -0.90 1.36 -15.43
CA HIS A 89 -2.25 1.01 -14.98
C HIS A 89 -3.36 1.91 -15.50
N LYS A 90 -3.05 3.05 -16.10
CA LYS A 90 -4.04 4.09 -16.51
C LYS A 90 -5.18 3.55 -17.37
N ASP A 91 -4.91 2.58 -18.24
CA ASP A 91 -5.88 2.01 -19.18
C ASP A 91 -6.63 0.78 -18.62
N ARG A 92 -6.31 0.34 -17.40
CA ARG A 92 -7.04 -0.76 -16.75
C ARG A 92 -8.41 -0.28 -16.26
N THR A 93 -9.39 -1.19 -16.32
CA THR A 93 -10.74 -0.91 -15.79
C THR A 93 -10.73 -0.80 -14.25
N LEU A 94 -11.70 -0.09 -13.69
CA LEU A 94 -11.89 0.00 -12.24
C LEU A 94 -12.03 -1.40 -11.60
N LYS A 95 -12.80 -2.28 -12.24
CA LYS A 95 -12.97 -3.67 -11.76
C LYS A 95 -11.64 -4.43 -11.67
N GLN A 96 -10.80 -4.33 -12.69
CA GLN A 96 -9.49 -4.99 -12.71
C GLN A 96 -8.58 -4.44 -11.62
N VAL A 97 -8.56 -3.12 -11.42
CA VAL A 97 -7.72 -2.48 -10.40
C VAL A 97 -8.22 -2.82 -9.00
N ARG A 98 -9.53 -2.77 -8.74
CA ARG A 98 -10.13 -3.17 -7.45
C ARG A 98 -9.76 -4.60 -7.09
N SER A 99 -9.98 -5.54 -8.00
CA SER A 99 -9.65 -6.96 -7.79
C SER A 99 -8.17 -7.17 -7.49
N SER A 100 -7.27 -6.50 -8.22
CA SER A 100 -5.82 -6.58 -7.97
C SER A 100 -5.42 -6.01 -6.62
N PHE A 101 -6.00 -4.88 -6.21
CA PHE A 101 -5.74 -4.27 -4.92
C PHE A 101 -6.18 -5.17 -3.75
N GLU A 102 -7.39 -5.72 -3.83
CA GLU A 102 -7.91 -6.66 -2.82
C GLU A 102 -7.04 -7.92 -2.71
N ASP A 103 -6.59 -8.46 -3.86
CA ASP A 103 -5.71 -9.63 -3.89
C ASP A 103 -4.34 -9.33 -3.27
N SER A 104 -3.72 -8.21 -3.63
CA SER A 104 -2.42 -7.82 -3.07
C SER A 104 -2.50 -7.51 -1.57
N HIS A 105 -3.60 -6.91 -1.10
CA HIS A 105 -3.86 -6.73 0.33
C HIS A 105 -3.90 -8.07 1.08
N ARG A 106 -4.66 -9.05 0.57
CA ARG A 106 -4.72 -10.40 1.16
C ARG A 106 -3.34 -11.08 1.19
N LYS A 107 -2.55 -10.94 0.13
CA LYS A 107 -1.19 -11.50 0.08
C LYS A 107 -0.28 -10.85 1.13
N MET A 108 -0.37 -9.54 1.31
CA MET A 108 0.39 -8.84 2.35
C MET A 108 -0.02 -9.29 3.75
N LEU A 109 -1.32 -9.41 4.04
CA LEU A 109 -1.82 -9.94 5.32
C LEU A 109 -1.29 -11.34 5.56
N LYS A 110 -1.42 -12.24 4.58
CA LYS A 110 -0.94 -13.63 4.69
C LYS A 110 0.56 -13.68 5.00
N LEU A 111 1.38 -12.83 4.38
CA LEU A 111 2.79 -12.72 4.70
C LEU A 111 3.00 -12.29 6.16
N ILE A 112 2.35 -11.19 6.58
CA ILE A 112 2.51 -10.64 7.94
C ILE A 112 2.04 -11.65 9.00
N GLU A 113 0.93 -12.33 8.76
CA GLU A 113 0.40 -13.38 9.64
C GLU A 113 1.35 -14.58 9.77
N SER A 114 2.02 -14.96 8.69
CA SER A 114 2.98 -16.07 8.68
C SER A 114 4.26 -15.79 9.47
N LEU A 115 4.61 -14.52 9.68
CA LEU A 115 5.79 -14.12 10.44
C LEU A 115 5.53 -14.20 11.94
N SER A 116 6.46 -14.76 12.72
CA SER A 116 6.41 -14.62 14.17
C SER A 116 6.67 -13.15 14.57
N GLU A 117 6.26 -12.77 15.78
CA GLU A 117 6.55 -11.43 16.32
C GLU A 117 8.06 -11.13 16.32
N LYS A 118 8.88 -12.13 16.68
CA LYS A 118 10.35 -12.03 16.65
C LYS A 118 10.86 -11.76 15.24
N GLN A 119 10.35 -12.49 14.22
CA GLN A 119 10.72 -12.27 12.83
C GLN A 119 10.34 -10.87 12.34
N LEU A 120 9.15 -10.41 12.73
CA LEU A 120 8.60 -9.13 12.29
C LEU A 120 9.30 -7.92 12.91
N LEU A 121 9.63 -7.99 14.21
CA LEU A 121 10.03 -6.82 15.01
C LEU A 121 11.52 -6.77 15.36
N THR A 122 12.28 -7.89 15.24
CA THR A 122 13.70 -7.88 15.61
C THR A 122 14.55 -7.26 14.51
N PRO A 123 15.30 -6.19 14.79
CA PRO A 123 16.26 -5.63 13.85
C PRO A 123 17.30 -6.67 13.44
N GLY A 124 17.59 -6.76 12.14
CA GLY A 124 18.60 -7.68 11.61
C GLY A 124 18.23 -9.16 11.67
N TYR A 125 16.98 -9.53 12.01
CA TYR A 125 16.56 -10.93 12.01
C TYR A 125 16.76 -11.57 10.62
N PHE A 126 16.39 -10.86 9.57
CA PHE A 126 16.69 -11.26 8.20
C PHE A 126 17.94 -10.52 7.72
N PRO A 127 18.99 -11.20 7.23
CA PRO A 127 20.25 -10.55 6.81
C PRO A 127 20.06 -9.41 5.80
N TRP A 128 19.08 -9.53 4.89
CA TRP A 128 18.80 -8.52 3.88
C TRP A 128 18.26 -7.20 4.45
N THR A 129 17.65 -7.22 5.63
CA THR A 129 17.15 -6.00 6.30
C THR A 129 18.26 -5.23 7.02
N ARG A 130 19.47 -5.80 7.12
CA ARG A 130 20.63 -5.22 7.83
C ARG A 130 20.28 -4.89 9.29
N LYS A 131 20.37 -3.60 9.67
CA LYS A 131 20.07 -3.10 11.02
C LYS A 131 18.58 -2.80 11.26
N ASN A 132 17.72 -3.01 10.28
CA ASN A 132 16.29 -2.74 10.40
C ASN A 132 15.51 -4.02 10.70
N ALA A 133 14.33 -3.87 11.30
CA ALA A 133 13.35 -4.95 11.37
C ALA A 133 12.55 -5.01 10.06
N VAL A 134 12.06 -6.19 9.67
CA VAL A 134 11.32 -6.35 8.41
C VAL A 134 10.05 -5.49 8.37
N ILE A 135 9.42 -5.23 9.51
CA ILE A 135 8.25 -4.33 9.60
C ILE A 135 8.53 -2.94 9.05
N THR A 136 9.78 -2.47 9.07
CA THR A 136 10.18 -1.17 8.51
C THR A 136 9.92 -1.08 7.01
N TYR A 137 9.93 -2.23 6.32
CA TYR A 137 9.66 -2.33 4.88
C TYR A 137 8.20 -2.65 4.57
N LEU A 138 7.49 -3.32 5.49
CA LEU A 138 6.10 -3.71 5.29
C LEU A 138 5.10 -2.62 5.73
N SER A 139 5.32 -2.01 6.90
CA SER A 139 4.34 -1.09 7.49
C SER A 139 4.05 0.18 6.69
N PRO A 140 5.02 0.81 5.99
CA PRO A 140 4.73 1.97 5.14
C PRO A 140 3.76 1.66 4.00
N ASN A 141 3.74 0.41 3.54
CA ASN A 141 2.93 -0.06 2.42
C ASN A 141 1.54 -0.54 2.83
N MET A 142 1.19 -0.53 4.10
CA MET A 142 -0.10 -0.98 4.64
C MET A 142 -0.89 0.19 5.26
N ALA A 143 -1.20 0.15 6.54
CA ALA A 143 -2.05 1.14 7.22
C ALA A 143 -1.64 2.60 6.99
N SER A 144 -0.35 2.90 6.96
CA SER A 144 0.16 4.25 6.67
C SER A 144 -0.20 4.72 5.26
N HIS A 145 -0.12 3.81 4.28
CA HIS A 145 -0.46 4.08 2.88
C HIS A 145 -1.97 4.26 2.68
N TYR A 146 -2.78 3.48 3.41
CA TYR A 146 -4.23 3.64 3.40
C TYR A 146 -4.65 4.99 3.98
N ARG A 147 -4.05 5.44 5.08
CA ARG A 147 -4.28 6.79 5.63
C ARG A 147 -3.91 7.89 4.65
N TRP A 148 -2.79 7.75 3.94
CA TRP A 148 -2.39 8.68 2.89
C TRP A 148 -3.44 8.73 1.76
N ALA A 149 -3.87 7.58 1.25
CA ALA A 149 -4.90 7.48 0.21
C ALA A 149 -6.21 8.13 0.64
N MET A 150 -6.71 7.79 1.84
CA MET A 150 -7.93 8.37 2.40
C MET A 150 -7.84 9.88 2.58
N GLY A 151 -6.66 10.39 2.95
CA GLY A 151 -6.41 11.84 3.08
C GLY A 151 -6.64 12.58 1.76
N HIS A 152 -6.14 12.04 0.65
CA HIS A 152 -6.36 12.61 -0.69
C HIS A 152 -7.82 12.48 -1.13
N ILE A 153 -8.43 11.32 -0.95
CA ILE A 153 -9.82 11.05 -1.36
C ILE A 153 -10.80 11.97 -0.60
N ARG A 154 -10.64 12.11 0.72
CA ARG A 154 -11.50 12.98 1.54
C ARG A 154 -11.39 14.46 1.16
N LYS A 155 -10.17 14.94 0.90
CA LYS A 155 -9.95 16.32 0.45
C LYS A 155 -10.60 16.57 -0.90
N TRP A 156 -10.43 15.65 -1.84
CA TRP A 156 -11.06 15.72 -3.16
C TRP A 156 -12.58 15.65 -3.05
N LYS A 157 -13.12 14.72 -2.28
CA LYS A 157 -14.56 14.56 -2.03
C LYS A 157 -15.18 15.86 -1.50
N LYS A 158 -14.53 16.49 -0.52
CA LYS A 158 -14.97 17.76 0.06
C LYS A 158 -14.95 18.91 -0.97
N ARG A 159 -14.00 18.93 -1.89
CA ARG A 159 -13.87 19.97 -2.90
C ARG A 159 -14.86 19.82 -4.07
N GLU A 160 -15.04 18.58 -4.54
CA GLU A 160 -15.72 18.31 -5.81
C GLU A 160 -17.15 17.77 -5.65
N LEU A 161 -17.51 17.27 -4.47
CA LEU A 161 -18.78 16.59 -4.23
C LEU A 161 -19.59 17.24 -3.09
N ALA A 162 -19.19 18.41 -2.61
CA ALA A 162 -19.85 19.16 -1.52
C ALA A 162 -21.03 20.03 -2.00
N GLU A 163 -21.66 19.71 -3.16
CA GLU A 163 -22.87 20.34 -3.66
C GLU A 163 -24.11 19.56 -3.30
#